data_41bc06336c01c5f122964b37e2fa20df
#
_entry.id   41bc06336c01c5f122964b37e2fa20df
#
_cell.length_a   1.000
_cell.length_b   1.000
_cell.length_c   1.000
_cell.angle_alpha   90.00
_cell.angle_beta   90.00
_cell.angle_gamma   90.00
#
_symmetry.space_group_name_H-M   'P 1'
#
loop_
_entity.id
_entity.type
_entity.pdbx_description
1 polymer ?
#
loop_
_entity_poly.entity_id
_entity_poly.type
_entity_poly.pdbx_seq_one_letter_code
_entity_poly.pdbx_strand_id
1 'polypeptide(L)'
;MLSSMYNEAYDKYSSVLKLLREHHEWFKRCIPLIASENIPSPAVREAIVSDLANRYAEGWPGERVYAGCLYIDKIELLCLDLARKVFRAEFADVRPVSGVVANLAVYAAFTQPNDTMIALAIPNGGHISHGKKEHSGTAGLVRGLNVETFAFSKEDMNIDVDASKKRIEELKREGKTPRLAMFGGSLFLFPHPVKEMADYLHENGILICYDAAHVAGLIAGNEFQDPLREGADVMTMSTHKTLFGPQGGMILSFDKYADAIKKAVFPGSTSSHHLHNVAGKAIALAEMLAFGKDYAKQVVKNAKALAESLYNLGFDVLGEKHGFTRSHQVAVDVSKYGDGGSIEQELEKANIICNRQLLPGDIKAGRNYRHPGGIRLGTAEVTRLGMKEHDMRDIAEFIKRVVIDKEDTASIAEEVAEFRKRFQSVHYTFDAENNSIEAYDYISLVNINK
;
A
#
# COMPACT_ATOMS: atom_id res chain seq x y z
N MET A 1 34.33 33.88 -6.60
CA MET A 1 33.41 32.94 -7.24
C MET A 1 33.32 31.57 -6.56
N LEU A 2 34.43 30.82 -6.36
CA LEU A 2 34.43 29.51 -5.69
C LEU A 2 33.84 29.53 -4.26
N SER A 3 34.19 30.56 -3.46
CA SER A 3 33.65 30.75 -2.10
C SER A 3 32.14 31.03 -2.09
N SER A 4 31.61 31.77 -3.06
CA SER A 4 30.20 32.08 -3.18
C SER A 4 29.37 30.84 -3.56
N MET A 5 29.84 30.04 -4.52
CA MET A 5 29.20 28.78 -4.91
C MET A 5 29.22 27.73 -3.78
N TYR A 6 30.32 27.66 -3.04
CA TYR A 6 30.43 26.78 -1.87
C TYR A 6 29.40 27.14 -0.80
N ASN A 7 29.31 28.42 -0.46
CA ASN A 7 28.35 28.90 0.55
C ASN A 7 26.90 28.62 0.12
N GLU A 8 26.55 28.90 -1.13
CA GLU A 8 25.22 28.57 -1.67
C GLU A 8 24.91 27.07 -1.60
N ALA A 9 25.89 26.23 -1.99
CA ALA A 9 25.72 24.77 -1.92
C ALA A 9 25.55 24.28 -0.48
N TYR A 10 26.33 24.84 0.47
CA TYR A 10 26.21 24.50 1.88
C TYR A 10 24.86 24.91 2.48
N ASP A 11 24.34 26.08 2.10
CA ASP A 11 23.04 26.57 2.55
C ASP A 11 21.92 25.62 2.07
N LYS A 12 21.97 25.15 0.80
CA LYS A 12 21.01 24.15 0.28
C LYS A 12 21.13 22.81 1.01
N TYR A 13 22.34 22.31 1.19
CA TYR A 13 22.60 21.09 1.96
C TYR A 13 22.02 21.18 3.38
N SER A 14 22.30 22.26 4.10
CA SER A 14 21.81 22.48 5.46
C SER A 14 20.28 22.62 5.50
N SER A 15 19.69 23.26 4.48
CA SER A 15 18.22 23.38 4.35
C SER A 15 17.53 22.05 4.20
N VAL A 16 18.07 21.12 3.39
CA VAL A 16 17.48 19.76 3.25
C VAL A 16 17.49 19.03 4.60
N LEU A 17 18.61 19.07 5.32
CA LEU A 17 18.72 18.40 6.62
C LEU A 17 17.77 19.01 7.68
N LYS A 18 17.59 20.35 7.63
CA LYS A 18 16.63 21.04 8.49
C LYS A 18 15.19 20.60 8.19
N LEU A 19 14.80 20.59 6.92
CA LEU A 19 13.45 20.17 6.49
C LEU A 19 13.13 18.71 6.88
N LEU A 20 14.13 17.82 6.79
CA LEU A 20 13.97 16.43 7.27
C LEU A 20 13.64 16.37 8.76
N ARG A 21 14.35 17.15 9.59
CA ARG A 21 14.07 17.22 11.04
C ARG A 21 12.69 17.81 11.32
N GLU A 22 12.35 18.91 10.66
CA GLU A 22 11.02 19.55 10.80
C GLU A 22 9.89 18.62 10.42
N HIS A 23 10.06 17.81 9.34
CA HIS A 23 9.09 16.79 8.95
C HIS A 23 8.90 15.74 10.05
N HIS A 24 9.98 15.21 10.62
CA HIS A 24 9.91 14.24 11.71
C HIS A 24 9.23 14.82 12.96
N GLU A 25 9.58 16.03 13.37
CA GLU A 25 8.96 16.71 14.50
C GLU A 25 7.47 17.00 14.27
N TRP A 26 7.08 17.30 13.03
CA TRP A 26 5.67 17.46 12.68
C TRP A 26 4.90 16.12 12.77
N PHE A 27 5.42 15.04 12.19
CA PHE A 27 4.76 13.73 12.25
C PHE A 27 4.64 13.14 13.65
N LYS A 28 5.55 13.46 14.57
CA LYS A 28 5.39 13.14 16.00
C LYS A 28 4.07 13.68 16.59
N ARG A 29 3.56 14.76 16.04
CA ARG A 29 2.36 15.47 16.49
C ARG A 29 1.11 15.12 15.69
N CYS A 30 1.23 14.43 14.55
CA CYS A 30 0.12 14.11 13.67
C CYS A 30 -0.52 12.76 13.97
N ILE A 31 -1.82 12.62 13.68
CA ILE A 31 -2.51 11.34 13.57
C ILE A 31 -2.38 10.86 12.11
N PRO A 32 -1.56 9.82 11.82
CA PRO A 32 -1.31 9.35 10.47
C PRO A 32 -2.39 8.34 10.04
N LEU A 33 -3.27 8.76 9.14
CA LEU A 33 -4.39 7.95 8.63
C LEU A 33 -4.30 7.71 7.11
N ILE A 34 -3.14 7.89 6.49
CA ILE A 34 -2.96 7.54 5.08
C ILE A 34 -2.92 6.01 4.94
N ALA A 35 -3.91 5.45 4.24
CA ALA A 35 -4.05 4.01 4.10
C ALA A 35 -2.89 3.31 3.35
N SER A 36 -2.07 4.06 2.63
CA SER A 36 -0.89 3.57 1.89
C SER A 36 0.44 3.80 2.61
N GLU A 37 0.41 4.23 3.88
CA GLU A 37 1.59 4.47 4.70
C GLU A 37 1.63 3.57 5.93
N ASN A 38 2.82 3.42 6.49
CA ASN A 38 3.06 2.74 7.76
C ASN A 38 4.44 3.12 8.29
N ILE A 39 4.67 2.90 9.59
CA ILE A 39 5.94 3.14 10.22
C ILE A 39 6.76 1.83 10.32
N PRO A 40 7.97 1.75 9.76
CA PRO A 40 8.85 0.60 9.94
C PRO A 40 9.47 0.60 11.34
N SER A 41 9.85 -0.59 11.82
CA SER A 41 10.60 -0.71 13.08
C SER A 41 11.98 -0.06 12.99
N PRO A 42 12.62 0.28 14.13
CA PRO A 42 14.00 0.74 14.17
C PRO A 42 14.98 -0.21 13.47
N ALA A 43 14.82 -1.52 13.63
CA ALA A 43 15.66 -2.53 12.96
C ALA A 43 15.52 -2.46 11.42
N VAL A 44 14.30 -2.26 10.90
CA VAL A 44 14.09 -2.04 9.46
C VAL A 44 14.76 -0.74 9.00
N ARG A 45 14.68 0.33 9.81
CA ARG A 45 15.33 1.63 9.50
C ARG A 45 16.85 1.50 9.48
N GLU A 46 17.44 0.73 10.40
CA GLU A 46 18.88 0.44 10.42
C GLU A 46 19.34 -0.27 9.13
N ALA A 47 18.56 -1.25 8.64
CA ALA A 47 18.86 -1.90 7.36
C ALA A 47 18.84 -0.90 6.18
N ILE A 48 17.88 0.03 6.16
CA ILE A 48 17.72 1.03 5.09
C ILE A 48 18.93 1.97 4.99
N VAL A 49 19.53 2.36 6.12
CA VAL A 49 20.70 3.27 6.12
C VAL A 49 22.04 2.55 6.01
N SER A 50 22.04 1.23 5.79
CA SER A 50 23.26 0.44 5.65
C SER A 50 23.99 0.70 4.33
N ASP A 51 25.26 0.28 4.26
CA ASP A 51 26.10 0.35 3.05
C ASP A 51 25.47 -0.34 1.83
N LEU A 52 24.55 -1.28 2.04
CA LEU A 52 23.81 -1.95 0.96
C LEU A 52 23.03 -0.99 0.04
N ALA A 53 22.80 0.25 0.48
CA ALA A 53 22.12 1.27 -0.32
C ALA A 53 22.86 1.62 -1.63
N ASN A 54 24.18 1.39 -1.68
CA ASN A 54 25.04 1.75 -2.81
C ASN A 54 25.77 0.53 -3.43
N ARG A 55 25.31 -0.71 -3.14
CA ARG A 55 25.91 -1.93 -3.70
C ARG A 55 25.13 -2.43 -4.91
N TYR A 56 25.80 -3.27 -5.71
CA TYR A 56 25.24 -3.90 -6.90
C TYR A 56 25.14 -5.42 -6.72
N ALA A 57 24.02 -6.02 -7.15
CA ALA A 57 23.80 -7.45 -7.15
C ALA A 57 22.79 -7.86 -8.23
N GLU A 58 23.16 -7.65 -9.49
CA GLU A 58 22.35 -8.10 -10.63
C GLU A 58 22.33 -9.61 -10.74
N GLY A 59 21.21 -10.18 -11.11
CA GLY A 59 21.00 -11.63 -11.25
C GLY A 59 20.26 -12.23 -10.04
N TRP A 60 20.38 -13.52 -9.91
CA TRP A 60 19.80 -14.33 -8.82
C TRP A 60 20.86 -14.69 -7.79
N PRO A 61 20.52 -14.95 -6.51
CA PRO A 61 21.49 -15.45 -5.53
C PRO A 61 22.25 -16.68 -6.04
N GLY A 62 23.60 -16.64 -5.99
CA GLY A 62 24.48 -17.67 -6.54
C GLY A 62 24.79 -17.53 -8.05
N GLU A 63 24.08 -16.68 -8.77
CA GLU A 63 24.25 -16.43 -10.22
C GLU A 63 24.47 -14.94 -10.52
N ARG A 64 25.23 -14.24 -9.64
CA ARG A 64 25.43 -12.80 -9.76
C ARG A 64 26.41 -12.44 -10.86
N VAL A 65 26.13 -11.32 -11.52
CA VAL A 65 27.04 -10.71 -12.51
C VAL A 65 28.19 -9.98 -11.82
N TYR A 66 28.03 -9.60 -10.55
CA TYR A 66 28.99 -8.82 -9.76
C TYR A 66 29.63 -9.66 -8.64
N ALA A 67 30.91 -9.37 -8.34
CA ALA A 67 31.58 -9.87 -7.14
C ALA A 67 31.14 -9.09 -5.89
N GLY A 68 31.49 -9.59 -4.69
CA GLY A 68 31.17 -8.93 -3.41
C GLY A 68 29.76 -9.26 -2.87
N CYS A 69 29.06 -10.23 -3.46
CA CYS A 69 27.67 -10.55 -3.13
C CYS A 69 27.50 -11.62 -2.02
N LEU A 70 28.58 -12.08 -1.39
CA LEU A 70 28.54 -13.18 -0.41
C LEU A 70 27.47 -13.02 0.69
N TYR A 71 27.39 -11.85 1.31
CA TYR A 71 26.41 -11.57 2.36
C TYR A 71 25.07 -11.10 1.80
N ILE A 72 25.09 -10.43 0.64
CA ILE A 72 23.90 -10.01 -0.08
C ILE A 72 23.07 -11.25 -0.45
N ASP A 73 23.70 -12.29 -0.99
CA ASP A 73 23.01 -13.54 -1.34
C ASP A 73 22.36 -14.21 -0.12
N LYS A 74 23.07 -14.23 1.00
CA LYS A 74 22.51 -14.79 2.25
C LYS A 74 21.29 -14.01 2.74
N ILE A 75 21.33 -12.67 2.70
CA ILE A 75 20.22 -11.80 3.10
C ILE A 75 19.03 -12.01 2.14
N GLU A 76 19.28 -12.03 0.84
CA GLU A 76 18.20 -12.21 -0.16
C GLU A 76 17.57 -13.62 -0.04
N LEU A 77 18.36 -14.66 0.17
CA LEU A 77 17.85 -16.01 0.41
C LEU A 77 17.01 -16.11 1.69
N LEU A 78 17.41 -15.44 2.77
CA LEU A 78 16.59 -15.31 3.99
C LEU A 78 15.28 -14.59 3.72
N CYS A 79 15.32 -13.50 2.94
CA CYS A 79 14.12 -12.74 2.57
C CYS A 79 13.15 -13.59 1.73
N LEU A 80 13.68 -14.37 0.76
CA LEU A 80 12.89 -15.28 -0.06
C LEU A 80 12.24 -16.40 0.78
N ASP A 81 13.00 -16.98 1.72
CA ASP A 81 12.49 -18.03 2.63
C ASP A 81 11.38 -17.50 3.54
N LEU A 82 11.60 -16.33 4.16
CA LEU A 82 10.58 -15.66 4.99
C LEU A 82 9.32 -15.28 4.20
N ALA A 83 9.47 -14.76 2.98
CA ALA A 83 8.33 -14.44 2.13
C ALA A 83 7.49 -15.68 1.83
N ARG A 84 8.14 -16.80 1.45
CA ARG A 84 7.44 -18.08 1.21
C ARG A 84 6.73 -18.60 2.46
N LYS A 85 7.37 -18.51 3.62
CA LYS A 85 6.77 -18.94 4.90
C LYS A 85 5.58 -18.10 5.31
N VAL A 86 5.72 -16.77 5.30
CA VAL A 86 4.67 -15.83 5.71
C VAL A 86 3.42 -15.97 4.85
N PHE A 87 3.59 -16.10 3.54
CA PHE A 87 2.47 -16.17 2.59
C PHE A 87 2.14 -17.58 2.10
N ARG A 88 2.88 -18.59 2.56
CA ARG A 88 2.70 -19.99 2.15
C ARG A 88 2.76 -20.16 0.64
N ALA A 89 3.68 -19.45 -0.04
CA ALA A 89 3.90 -19.50 -1.46
C ALA A 89 5.03 -20.49 -1.82
N GLU A 90 4.97 -21.10 -3.01
CA GLU A 90 6.02 -21.97 -3.53
C GLU A 90 7.22 -21.13 -4.01
N PHE A 91 6.93 -20.05 -4.72
CA PHE A 91 7.90 -19.13 -5.31
C PHE A 91 7.72 -17.70 -4.78
N ALA A 92 8.85 -17.00 -4.59
CA ALA A 92 8.90 -15.57 -4.26
C ALA A 92 9.97 -14.87 -5.08
N ASP A 93 9.73 -13.61 -5.45
CA ASP A 93 10.73 -12.67 -5.97
C ASP A 93 10.65 -11.35 -5.20
N VAL A 94 11.72 -11.00 -4.49
CA VAL A 94 11.79 -9.82 -3.60
C VAL A 94 12.51 -8.63 -4.24
N ARG A 95 12.94 -8.76 -5.51
CA ARG A 95 13.72 -7.75 -6.22
C ARG A 95 12.92 -6.58 -6.79
N PRO A 96 11.60 -6.64 -7.07
CA PRO A 96 10.86 -5.47 -7.52
C PRO A 96 11.03 -4.28 -6.57
N VAL A 97 11.36 -3.11 -7.12
CA VAL A 97 11.65 -1.91 -6.34
C VAL A 97 10.38 -1.18 -5.86
N SER A 98 9.22 -1.56 -6.38
CA SER A 98 7.91 -1.06 -5.96
C SER A 98 6.80 -2.04 -6.36
N GLY A 99 5.58 -1.84 -5.81
CA GLY A 99 4.40 -2.61 -6.24
C GLY A 99 4.07 -2.42 -7.73
N VAL A 100 4.25 -1.21 -8.26
CA VAL A 100 4.04 -0.95 -9.71
C VAL A 100 5.04 -1.74 -10.56
N VAL A 101 6.30 -1.82 -10.14
CA VAL A 101 7.32 -2.63 -10.84
C VAL A 101 7.01 -4.12 -10.75
N ALA A 102 6.47 -4.59 -9.62
CA ALA A 102 5.98 -5.96 -9.50
C ALA A 102 4.84 -6.24 -10.50
N ASN A 103 3.87 -5.32 -10.63
CA ASN A 103 2.79 -5.42 -11.60
C ASN A 103 3.33 -5.41 -13.05
N LEU A 104 4.25 -4.51 -13.38
CA LEU A 104 4.90 -4.47 -14.72
C LEU A 104 5.63 -5.76 -15.05
N ALA A 105 6.31 -6.35 -14.06
CA ALA A 105 6.97 -7.65 -14.26
C ALA A 105 5.95 -8.76 -14.56
N VAL A 106 4.81 -8.79 -13.86
CA VAL A 106 3.73 -9.74 -14.14
C VAL A 106 3.13 -9.51 -15.53
N TYR A 107 2.89 -8.26 -15.93
CA TYR A 107 2.43 -7.95 -17.27
C TYR A 107 3.47 -8.40 -18.33
N ALA A 108 4.75 -8.17 -18.09
CA ALA A 108 5.82 -8.59 -19.00
C ALA A 108 5.95 -10.11 -19.09
N ALA A 109 5.73 -10.83 -17.99
CA ALA A 109 5.83 -12.29 -17.93
C ALA A 109 4.68 -12.99 -18.69
N PHE A 110 3.46 -12.46 -18.63
CA PHE A 110 2.26 -13.21 -19.01
C PHE A 110 1.41 -12.59 -20.11
N THR A 111 1.78 -11.40 -20.60
CA THR A 111 1.05 -10.71 -21.69
C THR A 111 1.98 -10.19 -22.77
N GLN A 112 1.41 -9.91 -23.94
CA GLN A 112 2.06 -9.18 -25.04
C GLN A 112 1.37 -7.81 -25.22
N PRO A 113 2.03 -6.81 -25.85
CA PRO A 113 1.36 -5.59 -26.27
C PRO A 113 0.10 -5.90 -27.07
N ASN A 114 -0.96 -5.13 -26.82
CA ASN A 114 -2.31 -5.29 -27.37
C ASN A 114 -3.13 -6.48 -26.82
N ASP A 115 -2.57 -7.31 -25.93
CA ASP A 115 -3.42 -8.26 -25.20
C ASP A 115 -4.46 -7.51 -24.35
N THR A 116 -5.60 -8.15 -24.15
CA THR A 116 -6.64 -7.63 -23.26
C THR A 116 -6.39 -8.06 -21.82
N MET A 117 -6.51 -7.12 -20.90
CA MET A 117 -6.54 -7.34 -19.44
C MET A 117 -7.85 -6.83 -18.90
N ILE A 118 -8.41 -7.53 -17.91
CA ILE A 118 -9.57 -7.04 -17.15
C ILE A 118 -9.16 -6.70 -15.73
N ALA A 119 -9.55 -5.52 -15.24
CA ALA A 119 -9.20 -5.01 -13.92
C ALA A 119 -10.34 -4.16 -13.33
N LEU A 120 -10.21 -3.75 -12.06
CA LEU A 120 -11.15 -2.81 -11.46
C LEU A 120 -10.90 -1.38 -11.97
N ALA A 121 -11.97 -0.68 -12.32
CA ALA A 121 -11.88 0.73 -12.73
C ALA A 121 -11.40 1.62 -11.58
N ILE A 122 -10.58 2.65 -11.87
CA ILE A 122 -10.02 3.57 -10.85
C ILE A 122 -11.12 4.19 -9.98
N PRO A 123 -12.26 4.72 -10.52
CA PRO A 123 -13.32 5.29 -9.69
C PRO A 123 -14.02 4.28 -8.79
N ASN A 124 -13.89 3.00 -9.08
CA ASN A 124 -14.45 1.89 -8.29
C ASN A 124 -13.41 1.27 -7.32
N GLY A 125 -12.29 1.94 -7.12
CA GLY A 125 -11.23 1.50 -6.22
C GLY A 125 -10.02 0.87 -6.90
N GLY A 126 -9.99 0.76 -8.23
CA GLY A 126 -8.82 0.25 -8.97
C GLY A 126 -7.58 1.12 -8.80
N HIS A 127 -6.39 0.53 -8.97
CA HIS A 127 -5.13 1.26 -8.90
C HIS A 127 -4.70 1.75 -10.29
N ILE A 128 -4.00 2.89 -10.34
CA ILE A 128 -3.52 3.49 -11.61
C ILE A 128 -2.60 2.54 -12.40
N SER A 129 -1.89 1.62 -11.73
CA SER A 129 -1.05 0.64 -12.42
C SER A 129 -1.84 -0.37 -13.26
N HIS A 130 -3.13 -0.56 -12.99
CA HIS A 130 -4.04 -1.42 -13.75
C HIS A 130 -4.83 -0.63 -14.81
N GLY A 131 -4.61 0.68 -14.90
CA GLY A 131 -5.46 1.60 -15.64
C GLY A 131 -5.26 1.60 -17.15
N LYS A 132 -6.29 2.14 -17.83
CA LYS A 132 -6.32 2.38 -19.28
C LYS A 132 -5.31 3.45 -19.69
N LYS A 133 -4.87 3.38 -20.97
CA LYS A 133 -3.95 4.37 -21.57
C LYS A 133 -4.50 5.79 -21.52
N GLU A 134 -5.80 5.97 -21.77
CA GLU A 134 -6.49 7.26 -21.79
C GLU A 134 -6.46 7.97 -20.44
N HIS A 135 -6.28 7.21 -19.36
CA HIS A 135 -6.15 7.72 -17.99
C HIS A 135 -4.70 7.70 -17.48
N SER A 136 -3.72 7.60 -18.40
CA SER A 136 -2.30 7.45 -18.06
C SER A 136 -2.01 6.23 -17.17
N GLY A 137 -2.85 5.22 -17.23
CA GLY A 137 -2.68 3.98 -16.46
C GLY A 137 -1.52 3.14 -16.97
N THR A 138 -0.73 2.60 -16.05
CA THR A 138 0.54 1.92 -16.37
C THR A 138 0.35 0.72 -17.29
N ALA A 139 -0.66 -0.11 -17.08
CA ALA A 139 -0.93 -1.27 -17.94
C ALA A 139 -1.16 -0.85 -19.40
N GLY A 140 -2.01 0.16 -19.62
CA GLY A 140 -2.29 0.65 -20.98
C GLY A 140 -1.15 1.49 -21.55
N LEU A 141 -0.61 2.43 -20.79
CA LEU A 141 0.38 3.40 -21.31
C LEU A 141 1.78 2.78 -21.49
N VAL A 142 2.25 2.02 -20.49
CA VAL A 142 3.63 1.52 -20.47
C VAL A 142 3.72 0.14 -21.12
N ARG A 143 2.80 -0.78 -20.80
CA ARG A 143 2.82 -2.13 -21.37
C ARG A 143 2.05 -2.26 -22.69
N GLY A 144 1.17 -1.30 -23.00
CA GLY A 144 0.36 -1.30 -24.23
C GLY A 144 -0.79 -2.30 -24.20
N LEU A 145 -1.33 -2.60 -23.01
CA LEU A 145 -2.48 -3.49 -22.85
C LEU A 145 -3.80 -2.79 -23.16
N ASN A 146 -4.74 -3.53 -23.73
CA ASN A 146 -6.13 -3.12 -23.82
C ASN A 146 -6.81 -3.44 -22.48
N VAL A 147 -7.09 -2.42 -21.68
CA VAL A 147 -7.65 -2.61 -20.34
C VAL A 147 -9.17 -2.51 -20.39
N GLU A 148 -9.84 -3.59 -20.02
CA GLU A 148 -11.28 -3.67 -19.79
C GLU A 148 -11.59 -3.68 -18.29
N THR A 149 -12.84 -3.44 -17.91
CA THR A 149 -13.17 -3.32 -16.50
C THR A 149 -14.19 -4.34 -16.05
N PHE A 150 -13.96 -4.91 -14.86
CA PHE A 150 -14.98 -5.66 -14.13
C PHE A 150 -16.22 -4.80 -13.91
N ALA A 151 -17.38 -5.43 -13.90
CA ALA A 151 -18.59 -4.82 -13.37
C ALA A 151 -18.45 -4.63 -11.84
N PHE A 152 -19.04 -3.59 -11.31
CA PHE A 152 -18.91 -3.22 -9.90
C PHE A 152 -20.28 -2.92 -9.28
N SER A 153 -20.54 -3.53 -8.13
CA SER A 153 -21.69 -3.22 -7.27
C SER A 153 -21.31 -2.11 -6.28
N LYS A 154 -21.90 -0.92 -6.45
CA LYS A 154 -21.71 0.19 -5.49
C LYS A 154 -22.28 -0.16 -4.11
N GLU A 155 -23.37 -0.89 -4.08
CA GLU A 155 -24.04 -1.29 -2.84
C GLU A 155 -23.19 -2.26 -2.01
N ASP A 156 -22.51 -3.20 -2.69
CA ASP A 156 -21.67 -4.19 -2.04
C ASP A 156 -20.22 -3.73 -1.92
N MET A 157 -19.88 -2.57 -2.53
CA MET A 157 -18.51 -2.05 -2.62
C MET A 157 -17.53 -3.12 -3.14
N ASN A 158 -17.96 -3.89 -4.14
CA ASN A 158 -17.20 -5.03 -4.65
C ASN A 158 -17.49 -5.32 -6.14
N ILE A 159 -16.71 -6.21 -6.72
CA ILE A 159 -16.91 -6.74 -8.08
C ILE A 159 -18.21 -7.54 -8.12
N ASP A 160 -19.07 -7.22 -9.11
CA ASP A 160 -20.25 -8.02 -9.44
C ASP A 160 -19.82 -9.21 -10.30
N VAL A 161 -19.91 -10.41 -9.73
CA VAL A 161 -19.44 -11.66 -10.35
C VAL A 161 -20.21 -11.98 -11.63
N ASP A 162 -21.54 -11.96 -11.59
CA ASP A 162 -22.37 -12.37 -12.71
C ASP A 162 -22.28 -11.38 -13.88
N ALA A 163 -22.35 -10.09 -13.58
CA ALA A 163 -22.19 -9.06 -14.58
C ALA A 163 -20.76 -9.04 -15.16
N SER A 164 -19.72 -9.35 -14.36
CA SER A 164 -18.34 -9.48 -14.85
C SER A 164 -18.14 -10.69 -15.74
N LYS A 165 -18.71 -11.85 -15.41
CA LYS A 165 -18.71 -13.04 -16.28
C LYS A 165 -19.40 -12.73 -17.62
N LYS A 166 -20.55 -12.08 -17.59
CA LYS A 166 -21.25 -11.63 -18.80
C LYS A 166 -20.36 -10.70 -19.67
N ARG A 167 -19.66 -9.74 -19.03
CA ARG A 167 -18.74 -8.85 -19.75
C ARG A 167 -17.60 -9.62 -20.42
N ILE A 168 -17.04 -10.63 -19.75
CA ILE A 168 -15.98 -11.50 -20.33
C ILE A 168 -16.53 -12.30 -21.52
N GLU A 169 -17.75 -12.82 -21.47
CA GLU A 169 -18.37 -13.50 -22.61
C GLU A 169 -18.63 -12.56 -23.80
N GLU A 170 -18.93 -11.29 -23.56
CA GLU A 170 -19.00 -10.28 -24.62
C GLU A 170 -17.64 -10.06 -25.27
N LEU A 171 -16.59 -9.87 -24.45
CA LEU A 171 -15.22 -9.71 -24.93
C LEU A 171 -14.73 -10.93 -25.74
N LYS A 172 -15.09 -12.14 -25.33
CA LYS A 172 -14.80 -13.36 -26.10
C LYS A 172 -15.43 -13.33 -27.48
N ARG A 173 -16.71 -12.95 -27.57
CA ARG A 173 -17.42 -12.83 -28.86
C ARG A 173 -16.81 -11.74 -29.77
N GLU A 174 -16.22 -10.71 -29.19
CA GLU A 174 -15.47 -9.65 -29.88
C GLU A 174 -14.04 -10.09 -30.28
N GLY A 175 -13.61 -11.29 -29.92
CA GLY A 175 -12.21 -11.74 -30.15
C GLY A 175 -11.19 -11.06 -29.20
N LYS A 176 -11.63 -10.50 -28.09
CA LYS A 176 -10.83 -9.77 -27.10
C LYS A 176 -10.81 -10.49 -25.74
N THR A 177 -10.73 -11.82 -25.75
CA THR A 177 -10.65 -12.58 -24.49
C THR A 177 -9.48 -12.07 -23.64
N PRO A 178 -9.71 -11.70 -22.36
CA PRO A 178 -8.61 -11.28 -21.49
C PRO A 178 -7.55 -12.37 -21.33
N ARG A 179 -6.28 -11.99 -21.36
CA ARG A 179 -5.16 -12.89 -21.02
C ARG A 179 -4.88 -12.87 -19.52
N LEU A 180 -5.24 -11.77 -18.86
CA LEU A 180 -4.97 -11.51 -17.44
C LEU A 180 -6.19 -10.86 -16.80
N ALA A 181 -6.61 -11.41 -15.66
CA ALA A 181 -7.56 -10.80 -14.73
C ALA A 181 -6.80 -10.26 -13.52
N MET A 182 -6.86 -8.95 -13.29
CA MET A 182 -6.15 -8.26 -12.23
C MET A 182 -7.12 -7.86 -11.13
N PHE A 183 -7.08 -8.59 -10.02
CA PHE A 183 -7.82 -8.27 -8.79
C PHE A 183 -6.98 -7.36 -7.89
N GLY A 184 -7.61 -6.79 -6.85
CA GLY A 184 -6.97 -5.83 -5.96
C GLY A 184 -7.17 -4.39 -6.40
N GLY A 185 -6.70 -3.43 -5.60
CA GLY A 185 -6.90 -2.02 -5.90
C GLY A 185 -6.41 -1.08 -4.80
N SER A 186 -6.73 0.20 -4.97
CA SER A 186 -6.38 1.29 -4.03
C SER A 186 -7.42 1.48 -2.94
N LEU A 187 -8.72 1.41 -3.27
CA LEU A 187 -9.81 1.40 -2.31
C LEU A 187 -10.33 -0.03 -2.19
N PHE A 188 -10.14 -0.64 -1.03
CA PHE A 188 -10.26 -2.07 -0.85
C PHE A 188 -10.90 -2.39 0.51
N LEU A 189 -12.22 -2.30 0.58
CA LEU A 189 -12.96 -2.47 1.82
C LEU A 189 -13.22 -3.95 2.16
N PHE A 190 -13.47 -4.79 1.14
CA PHE A 190 -13.85 -6.19 1.29
C PHE A 190 -13.01 -7.11 0.41
N PRO A 191 -12.86 -8.40 0.76
CA PRO A 191 -12.24 -9.40 -0.11
C PRO A 191 -12.88 -9.42 -1.49
N HIS A 192 -12.06 -9.45 -2.54
CA HIS A 192 -12.55 -9.60 -3.90
C HIS A 192 -12.96 -11.06 -4.19
N PRO A 193 -13.92 -11.30 -5.10
CA PRO A 193 -14.48 -12.63 -5.35
C PRO A 193 -13.58 -13.50 -6.22
N VAL A 194 -12.32 -13.72 -5.78
CA VAL A 194 -11.34 -14.55 -6.51
C VAL A 194 -11.83 -15.98 -6.60
N LYS A 195 -12.24 -16.56 -5.47
CA LYS A 195 -12.70 -17.95 -5.39
C LYS A 195 -13.92 -18.22 -6.27
N GLU A 196 -14.87 -17.27 -6.33
CA GLU A 196 -16.11 -17.38 -7.11
C GLU A 196 -15.88 -17.25 -8.61
N MET A 197 -14.74 -16.68 -9.00
CA MET A 197 -14.39 -16.45 -10.41
C MET A 197 -13.27 -17.36 -10.92
N ALA A 198 -12.48 -17.99 -10.06
CA ALA A 198 -11.25 -18.66 -10.42
C ALA A 198 -11.47 -19.77 -11.48
N ASP A 199 -12.37 -20.72 -11.23
CA ASP A 199 -12.64 -21.82 -12.16
C ASP A 199 -13.09 -21.29 -13.52
N TYR A 200 -14.03 -20.35 -13.53
CA TYR A 200 -14.52 -19.74 -14.77
C TYR A 200 -13.39 -19.02 -15.55
N LEU A 201 -12.52 -18.29 -14.86
CA LEU A 201 -11.40 -17.60 -15.50
C LEU A 201 -10.40 -18.59 -16.09
N HIS A 202 -10.00 -19.62 -15.34
CA HIS A 202 -9.08 -20.64 -15.78
C HIS A 202 -9.62 -21.47 -16.96
N GLU A 203 -10.91 -21.85 -16.96
CA GLU A 203 -11.57 -22.54 -18.08
C GLU A 203 -11.54 -21.70 -19.36
N ASN A 204 -11.46 -20.39 -19.26
CA ASN A 204 -11.32 -19.47 -20.37
C ASN A 204 -9.85 -19.09 -20.68
N GLY A 205 -8.86 -19.75 -20.06
CA GLY A 205 -7.44 -19.51 -20.29
C GLY A 205 -6.95 -18.15 -19.78
N ILE A 206 -7.64 -17.55 -18.81
CA ILE A 206 -7.35 -16.26 -18.22
C ILE A 206 -6.54 -16.46 -16.94
N LEU A 207 -5.30 -15.93 -16.91
CA LEU A 207 -4.45 -15.97 -15.73
C LEU A 207 -4.93 -14.95 -14.70
N ILE A 208 -4.86 -15.30 -13.41
CA ILE A 208 -5.35 -14.47 -12.30
C ILE A 208 -4.17 -13.90 -11.54
N CYS A 209 -4.04 -12.58 -11.54
CA CYS A 209 -3.13 -11.84 -10.67
C CYS A 209 -3.91 -11.09 -9.59
N TYR A 210 -3.40 -11.13 -8.36
CA TYR A 210 -3.96 -10.41 -7.24
C TYR A 210 -2.97 -9.37 -6.72
N ASP A 211 -3.29 -8.09 -6.89
CA ASP A 211 -2.52 -6.98 -6.29
C ASP A 211 -2.90 -6.81 -4.81
N ALA A 212 -2.08 -7.38 -3.95
CA ALA A 212 -2.22 -7.32 -2.50
C ALA A 212 -1.58 -6.06 -1.88
N ALA A 213 -1.17 -5.06 -2.66
CA ALA A 213 -0.39 -3.93 -2.16
C ALA A 213 -0.96 -3.30 -0.89
N HIS A 214 -2.28 -3.12 -0.82
CA HIS A 214 -2.93 -2.56 0.36
C HIS A 214 -3.16 -3.56 1.50
N VAL A 215 -3.32 -4.82 1.21
CA VAL A 215 -3.79 -5.83 2.19
C VAL A 215 -2.76 -6.91 2.52
N ALA A 216 -1.53 -6.79 2.02
CA ALA A 216 -0.48 -7.79 2.20
C ALA A 216 -0.23 -8.14 3.68
N GLY A 217 -0.19 -7.16 4.58
CA GLY A 217 -0.02 -7.39 6.02
C GLY A 217 -1.23 -8.09 6.66
N LEU A 218 -2.45 -7.83 6.15
CA LEU A 218 -3.65 -8.50 6.62
C LEU A 218 -3.73 -9.95 6.14
N ILE A 219 -3.30 -10.21 4.90
CA ILE A 219 -3.16 -11.57 4.35
C ILE A 219 -2.11 -12.35 5.14
N ALA A 220 -0.95 -11.75 5.38
CA ALA A 220 0.13 -12.35 6.18
C ALA A 220 -0.32 -12.70 7.60
N GLY A 221 -1.16 -11.86 8.21
CA GLY A 221 -1.74 -12.08 9.54
C GLY A 221 -2.99 -12.98 9.56
N ASN A 222 -3.43 -13.53 8.43
CA ASN A 222 -4.65 -14.34 8.28
C ASN A 222 -5.96 -13.63 8.69
N GLU A 223 -6.02 -12.31 8.55
CA GLU A 223 -7.22 -11.50 8.85
C GLU A 223 -7.91 -10.98 7.57
N PHE A 224 -7.47 -11.46 6.39
CA PHE A 224 -8.06 -11.18 5.09
C PHE A 224 -8.09 -12.46 4.24
N GLN A 225 -8.53 -12.37 2.96
CA GLN A 225 -8.57 -13.53 2.07
C GLN A 225 -7.17 -14.11 1.79
N ASP A 226 -7.12 -15.32 1.26
CA ASP A 226 -5.89 -16.01 0.85
C ASP A 226 -5.89 -16.23 -0.68
N PRO A 227 -5.47 -15.25 -1.46
CA PRO A 227 -5.66 -15.27 -2.91
C PRO A 227 -5.06 -16.48 -3.61
N LEU A 228 -3.86 -16.92 -3.20
CA LEU A 228 -3.20 -18.08 -3.82
C LEU A 228 -3.96 -19.40 -3.58
N ARG A 229 -4.66 -19.55 -2.44
CA ARG A 229 -5.52 -20.72 -2.15
C ARG A 229 -6.92 -20.54 -2.68
N GLU A 230 -7.32 -19.33 -3.05
CA GLU A 230 -8.58 -19.02 -3.70
C GLU A 230 -8.53 -19.14 -5.24
N GLY A 231 -7.34 -19.39 -5.81
CA GLY A 231 -7.14 -19.61 -7.23
C GLY A 231 -6.36 -18.53 -7.98
N ALA A 232 -5.81 -17.53 -7.30
CA ALA A 232 -4.88 -16.61 -7.96
C ALA A 232 -3.57 -17.35 -8.33
N ASP A 233 -3.11 -17.14 -9.56
CA ASP A 233 -1.86 -17.72 -10.07
C ASP A 233 -0.63 -16.95 -9.58
N VAL A 234 -0.78 -15.64 -9.42
CA VAL A 234 0.28 -14.72 -9.02
C VAL A 234 -0.29 -13.69 -8.04
N MET A 235 0.49 -13.33 -7.03
CA MET A 235 0.19 -12.24 -6.12
C MET A 235 1.33 -11.23 -6.14
N THR A 236 1.00 -9.96 -6.40
CA THR A 236 1.93 -8.84 -6.33
C THR A 236 1.64 -7.98 -5.11
N MET A 237 2.61 -7.22 -4.62
CA MET A 237 2.39 -6.31 -3.50
C MET A 237 3.41 -5.20 -3.41
N SER A 238 3.03 -4.14 -2.67
CA SER A 238 3.95 -3.20 -2.03
C SER A 238 4.34 -3.74 -0.65
N THR A 239 5.51 -3.38 -0.14
CA THR A 239 6.04 -3.91 1.12
C THR A 239 5.99 -2.92 2.30
N HIS A 240 5.46 -1.71 2.08
CA HIS A 240 5.52 -0.58 3.03
C HIS A 240 4.14 -0.08 3.52
N LYS A 241 3.05 -0.75 3.17
CA LYS A 241 1.69 -0.40 3.59
C LYS A 241 1.30 -1.24 4.81
N THR A 242 0.28 -2.07 4.74
CA THR A 242 -0.05 -2.97 5.85
C THR A 242 1.07 -3.95 6.20
N LEU A 243 1.99 -4.26 5.28
CA LEU A 243 3.15 -5.13 5.56
C LEU A 243 4.25 -4.48 6.41
N PHE A 244 4.22 -3.19 6.65
CA PHE A 244 5.11 -2.37 7.48
C PHE A 244 6.64 -2.50 7.21
N GLY A 245 7.03 -2.96 6.04
CA GLY A 245 8.42 -3.00 5.60
C GLY A 245 8.87 -1.68 4.95
N PRO A 246 10.07 -1.64 4.37
CA PRO A 246 10.53 -0.50 3.59
C PRO A 246 9.81 -0.41 2.23
N GLN A 247 9.96 0.72 1.55
CA GLN A 247 9.53 0.87 0.16
C GLN A 247 10.06 -0.27 -0.71
N GLY A 248 9.19 -0.89 -1.48
CA GLY A 248 9.54 -2.00 -2.35
C GLY A 248 8.32 -2.75 -2.87
N GLY A 249 8.57 -3.75 -3.68
CA GLY A 249 7.58 -4.70 -4.18
C GLY A 249 8.02 -6.14 -3.95
N MET A 250 7.09 -7.05 -4.14
CA MET A 250 7.31 -8.50 -4.08
C MET A 250 6.31 -9.22 -4.98
N ILE A 251 6.72 -10.34 -5.54
CA ILE A 251 5.87 -11.23 -6.33
C ILE A 251 5.90 -12.61 -5.70
N LEU A 252 4.73 -13.18 -5.48
CA LEU A 252 4.54 -14.53 -4.96
C LEU A 252 3.75 -15.37 -5.96
N SER A 253 4.10 -16.64 -6.11
CA SER A 253 3.47 -17.50 -7.10
C SER A 253 3.77 -18.97 -6.84
N PHE A 254 3.51 -19.79 -7.84
CA PHE A 254 3.84 -21.22 -7.91
C PHE A 254 5.13 -21.42 -8.72
N ASP A 255 5.86 -22.52 -8.45
CA ASP A 255 7.13 -22.82 -9.11
C ASP A 255 7.04 -22.89 -10.64
N LYS A 256 5.88 -23.30 -11.18
CA LYS A 256 5.64 -23.34 -12.64
C LYS A 256 5.77 -21.98 -13.34
N TYR A 257 5.67 -20.88 -12.60
CA TYR A 257 5.77 -19.52 -13.15
C TYR A 257 7.12 -18.84 -12.86
N ALA A 258 7.99 -19.49 -12.05
CA ALA A 258 9.22 -18.91 -11.53
C ALA A 258 10.14 -18.34 -12.62
N ASP A 259 10.41 -19.09 -13.68
CA ASP A 259 11.34 -18.66 -14.74
C ASP A 259 10.83 -17.46 -15.53
N ALA A 260 9.52 -17.41 -15.80
CA ALA A 260 8.91 -16.27 -16.48
C ALA A 260 9.00 -15.00 -15.63
N ILE A 261 8.70 -15.11 -14.33
CA ILE A 261 8.76 -14.01 -13.39
C ILE A 261 10.21 -13.54 -13.19
N LYS A 262 11.17 -14.43 -12.97
CA LYS A 262 12.59 -14.09 -12.80
C LYS A 262 13.13 -13.26 -13.96
N LYS A 263 12.82 -13.67 -15.21
CA LYS A 263 13.23 -12.96 -16.43
C LYS A 263 12.54 -11.61 -16.58
N ALA A 264 11.26 -11.52 -16.22
CA ALA A 264 10.50 -10.28 -16.28
C ALA A 264 10.95 -9.27 -15.21
N VAL A 265 11.46 -9.74 -14.07
CA VAL A 265 12.05 -8.87 -13.04
C VAL A 265 13.45 -8.44 -13.47
N PHE A 266 14.37 -9.37 -13.72
CA PHE A 266 15.72 -9.08 -14.20
C PHE A 266 16.04 -9.91 -15.45
N PRO A 267 16.43 -9.26 -16.55
CA PRO A 267 16.67 -7.82 -16.76
C PRO A 267 15.42 -7.02 -17.20
N GLY A 268 14.21 -7.61 -17.12
CA GLY A 268 13.01 -7.07 -17.77
C GLY A 268 12.52 -5.73 -17.19
N SER A 269 12.45 -5.58 -15.86
CA SER A 269 11.88 -4.39 -15.19
C SER A 269 12.80 -3.77 -14.17
N THR A 270 13.87 -4.44 -13.76
CA THR A 270 14.91 -3.93 -12.86
C THR A 270 16.29 -4.35 -13.35
N SER A 271 17.31 -3.53 -13.02
CA SER A 271 18.72 -3.85 -13.16
C SER A 271 19.28 -4.17 -11.76
N SER A 272 20.05 -3.27 -11.13
CA SER A 272 20.37 -3.42 -9.72
C SER A 272 19.19 -3.00 -8.87
N HIS A 273 18.73 -3.90 -8.01
CA HIS A 273 17.60 -3.64 -7.10
C HIS A 273 18.08 -3.05 -5.76
N HIS A 274 17.15 -2.64 -4.90
CA HIS A 274 17.44 -1.94 -3.66
C HIS A 274 17.79 -2.93 -2.53
N LEU A 275 19.07 -3.29 -2.41
CA LEU A 275 19.56 -4.32 -1.49
C LEU A 275 19.32 -4.00 -0.01
N HIS A 276 19.46 -2.73 0.39
CA HIS A 276 19.12 -2.25 1.71
C HIS A 276 17.63 -2.45 2.03
N ASN A 277 16.75 -2.26 1.03
CA ASN A 277 15.34 -2.53 1.19
C ASN A 277 15.03 -4.04 1.21
N VAL A 278 15.81 -4.88 0.53
CA VAL A 278 15.67 -6.35 0.65
C VAL A 278 16.03 -6.79 2.09
N ALA A 279 17.09 -6.24 2.69
CA ALA A 279 17.42 -6.50 4.09
C ALA A 279 16.31 -6.03 5.03
N GLY A 280 15.78 -4.83 4.83
CA GLY A 280 14.64 -4.32 5.59
C GLY A 280 13.36 -5.14 5.42
N LYS A 281 13.08 -5.66 4.19
CA LYS A 281 11.97 -6.59 3.95
C LYS A 281 12.14 -7.90 4.73
N ALA A 282 13.36 -8.46 4.79
CA ALA A 282 13.63 -9.68 5.55
C ALA A 282 13.32 -9.49 7.04
N ILE A 283 13.74 -8.36 7.63
CA ILE A 283 13.43 -8.01 9.01
C ILE A 283 11.91 -7.86 9.21
N ALA A 284 11.24 -7.09 8.37
CA ALA A 284 9.81 -6.89 8.45
C ALA A 284 9.00 -8.20 8.28
N LEU A 285 9.44 -9.11 7.41
CA LEU A 285 8.83 -10.43 7.26
C LEU A 285 9.04 -11.32 8.49
N ALA A 286 10.19 -11.21 9.16
CA ALA A 286 10.41 -11.90 10.43
C ALA A 286 9.49 -11.36 11.54
N GLU A 287 9.35 -10.04 11.65
CA GLU A 287 8.37 -9.42 12.55
C GLU A 287 6.93 -9.83 12.21
N MET A 288 6.58 -9.88 10.92
CA MET A 288 5.26 -10.30 10.47
C MET A 288 4.99 -11.77 10.80
N LEU A 289 5.99 -12.65 10.71
CA LEU A 289 5.85 -14.05 11.10
C LEU A 289 5.57 -14.19 12.60
N ALA A 290 6.17 -13.34 13.44
CA ALA A 290 6.02 -13.37 14.90
C ALA A 290 4.75 -12.66 15.38
N PHE A 291 4.45 -11.48 14.85
CA PHE A 291 3.45 -10.56 15.39
C PHE A 291 2.29 -10.27 14.42
N GLY A 292 2.37 -10.74 13.18
CA GLY A 292 1.46 -10.34 12.10
C GLY A 292 0.01 -10.65 12.37
N LYS A 293 -0.29 -11.77 13.04
CA LYS A 293 -1.67 -12.16 13.40
C LYS A 293 -2.31 -11.15 14.34
N ASP A 294 -1.64 -10.80 15.44
CA ASP A 294 -2.18 -9.87 16.43
C ASP A 294 -2.26 -8.44 15.88
N TYR A 295 -1.24 -8.04 15.10
CA TYR A 295 -1.23 -6.77 14.39
C TYR A 295 -2.41 -6.65 13.40
N ALA A 296 -2.56 -7.59 12.48
CA ALA A 296 -3.61 -7.56 11.46
C ALA A 296 -5.02 -7.55 12.08
N LYS A 297 -5.22 -8.38 13.11
CA LYS A 297 -6.48 -8.41 13.87
C LYS A 297 -6.79 -7.05 14.50
N GLN A 298 -5.78 -6.39 15.09
CA GLN A 298 -5.99 -5.06 15.68
C GLN A 298 -6.24 -4.00 14.62
N VAL A 299 -5.55 -4.06 13.48
CA VAL A 299 -5.78 -3.13 12.35
C VAL A 299 -7.24 -3.17 11.89
N VAL A 300 -7.79 -4.36 11.68
CA VAL A 300 -9.20 -4.53 11.24
C VAL A 300 -10.18 -4.07 12.32
N LYS A 301 -9.90 -4.34 13.59
CA LYS A 301 -10.74 -3.86 14.72
C LYS A 301 -10.74 -2.33 14.79
N ASN A 302 -9.58 -1.71 14.65
CA ASN A 302 -9.45 -0.26 14.65
C ASN A 302 -10.21 0.37 13.46
N ALA A 303 -10.11 -0.23 12.26
CA ALA A 303 -10.84 0.25 11.10
C ALA A 303 -12.37 0.19 11.30
N LYS A 304 -12.87 -0.91 11.84
CA LYS A 304 -14.30 -1.03 12.18
C LYS A 304 -14.74 -0.01 13.22
N ALA A 305 -13.98 0.13 14.31
CA ALA A 305 -14.29 1.08 15.37
C ALA A 305 -14.28 2.55 14.86
N LEU A 306 -13.34 2.90 13.99
CA LEU A 306 -13.30 4.22 13.35
C LEU A 306 -14.51 4.45 12.45
N ALA A 307 -14.83 3.47 11.59
CA ALA A 307 -15.97 3.54 10.69
C ALA A 307 -17.31 3.69 11.43
N GLU A 308 -17.55 2.85 12.43
CA GLU A 308 -18.76 2.89 13.28
C GLU A 308 -18.85 4.22 14.04
N SER A 309 -17.73 4.72 14.56
CA SER A 309 -17.71 6.00 15.29
C SER A 309 -18.05 7.16 14.35
N LEU A 310 -17.45 7.22 13.16
CA LEU A 310 -17.77 8.25 12.17
C LEU A 310 -19.24 8.19 11.71
N TYR A 311 -19.76 6.98 11.48
CA TYR A 311 -21.16 6.78 11.11
C TYR A 311 -22.11 7.30 12.21
N ASN A 312 -21.85 6.95 13.47
CA ASN A 312 -22.64 7.39 14.60
C ASN A 312 -22.57 8.92 14.83
N LEU A 313 -21.50 9.56 14.37
CA LEU A 313 -21.31 11.02 14.40
C LEU A 313 -21.93 11.73 13.18
N GLY A 314 -22.60 10.99 12.29
CA GLY A 314 -23.38 11.54 11.18
C GLY A 314 -22.64 11.66 9.85
N PHE A 315 -21.50 10.99 9.69
CA PHE A 315 -20.83 10.87 8.40
C PHE A 315 -21.45 9.76 7.53
N ASP A 316 -21.40 9.93 6.22
CA ASP A 316 -21.77 8.91 5.24
C ASP A 316 -20.56 7.97 5.01
N VAL A 317 -20.49 6.90 5.78
CA VAL A 317 -19.41 5.89 5.67
C VAL A 317 -19.83 4.80 4.70
N LEU A 318 -18.97 4.49 3.71
CA LEU A 318 -19.26 3.46 2.71
C LEU A 318 -19.20 2.05 3.30
N GLY A 319 -19.95 1.12 2.67
CA GLY A 319 -19.93 -0.29 3.05
C GLY A 319 -20.78 -0.65 4.26
N GLU A 320 -21.70 0.22 4.70
CA GLU A 320 -22.57 0.01 5.87
C GLU A 320 -23.29 -1.36 5.84
N LYS A 321 -23.84 -1.75 4.68
CA LYS A 321 -24.54 -3.01 4.49
C LYS A 321 -23.73 -4.25 4.94
N HIS A 322 -22.40 -4.17 4.85
CA HIS A 322 -21.47 -5.26 5.17
C HIS A 322 -20.60 -4.96 6.40
N GLY A 323 -21.00 -4.01 7.27
CA GLY A 323 -20.25 -3.61 8.46
C GLY A 323 -19.02 -2.75 8.14
N PHE A 324 -19.16 -1.86 7.14
CA PHE A 324 -18.24 -0.82 6.70
C PHE A 324 -16.95 -1.34 6.05
N THR A 325 -16.22 -2.23 6.69
CA THR A 325 -14.94 -2.73 6.18
C THR A 325 -14.53 -4.06 6.80
N ARG A 326 -13.77 -4.83 6.06
CA ARG A 326 -13.01 -6.00 6.52
C ARG A 326 -11.50 -5.79 6.34
N SER A 327 -11.08 -4.60 5.92
CA SER A 327 -9.68 -4.23 5.72
C SER A 327 -9.21 -3.18 6.74
N HIS A 328 -8.09 -2.53 6.46
CA HIS A 328 -7.55 -1.41 7.22
C HIS A 328 -8.13 -0.06 6.78
N GLN A 329 -8.98 -0.03 5.77
CA GLN A 329 -9.46 1.20 5.14
C GLN A 329 -10.89 1.53 5.58
N VAL A 330 -11.13 2.83 5.72
CA VAL A 330 -12.46 3.43 5.87
C VAL A 330 -12.62 4.47 4.78
N ALA A 331 -13.73 4.41 4.05
CA ALA A 331 -14.07 5.39 3.01
C ALA A 331 -15.29 6.20 3.46
N VAL A 332 -15.17 7.51 3.38
CA VAL A 332 -16.21 8.44 3.85
C VAL A 332 -16.61 9.38 2.72
N ASP A 333 -17.88 9.45 2.39
CA ASP A 333 -18.43 10.47 1.51
C ASP A 333 -18.59 11.78 2.31
N VAL A 334 -17.78 12.78 1.96
CA VAL A 334 -17.79 14.11 2.60
C VAL A 334 -18.43 15.18 1.71
N SER A 335 -19.04 14.77 0.62
CA SER A 335 -19.55 15.68 -0.42
C SER A 335 -20.60 16.69 0.07
N LYS A 336 -21.28 16.41 1.17
CA LYS A 336 -22.21 17.34 1.81
C LYS A 336 -21.53 18.42 2.66
N TYR A 337 -20.23 18.26 2.97
CA TYR A 337 -19.45 19.21 3.76
C TYR A 337 -18.43 19.99 2.92
N GLY A 338 -18.18 19.56 1.69
CA GLY A 338 -17.22 20.09 0.73
C GLY A 338 -16.78 19.03 -0.24
N ASP A 339 -15.69 19.24 -0.97
CA ASP A 339 -15.03 18.16 -1.72
C ASP A 339 -13.90 17.53 -0.88
N GLY A 340 -13.56 16.28 -1.21
CA GLY A 340 -12.54 15.53 -0.48
C GLY A 340 -11.18 16.23 -0.43
N GLY A 341 -10.84 17.05 -1.44
CA GLY A 341 -9.59 17.79 -1.47
C GLY A 341 -9.54 18.95 -0.46
N SER A 342 -10.62 19.68 -0.32
CA SER A 342 -10.73 20.75 0.70
C SER A 342 -10.78 20.18 2.11
N ILE A 343 -11.53 19.09 2.32
CA ILE A 343 -11.60 18.42 3.64
C ILE A 343 -10.24 17.84 4.05
N GLU A 344 -9.50 17.21 3.13
CA GLU A 344 -8.14 16.71 3.38
C GLU A 344 -7.23 17.84 3.90
N GLN A 345 -7.26 19.02 3.26
CA GLN A 345 -6.45 20.17 3.66
C GLN A 345 -6.86 20.76 5.02
N GLU A 346 -8.14 20.76 5.35
CA GLU A 346 -8.63 21.18 6.67
C GLU A 346 -8.16 20.23 7.77
N LEU A 347 -8.23 18.93 7.53
CA LEU A 347 -7.75 17.90 8.45
C LEU A 347 -6.22 17.99 8.64
N GLU A 348 -5.44 18.22 7.56
CA GLU A 348 -3.99 18.41 7.64
C GLU A 348 -3.62 19.58 8.56
N LYS A 349 -4.31 20.73 8.47
CA LYS A 349 -4.12 21.87 9.37
C LYS A 349 -4.37 21.52 10.84
N ALA A 350 -5.22 20.54 11.09
CA ALA A 350 -5.51 20.00 12.42
C ALA A 350 -4.58 18.83 12.82
N ASN A 351 -3.47 18.60 12.13
CA ASN A 351 -2.55 17.47 12.32
C ASN A 351 -3.21 16.09 12.14
N ILE A 352 -4.24 15.98 11.31
CA ILE A 352 -4.89 14.71 10.97
C ILE A 352 -4.59 14.42 9.49
N ILE A 353 -3.72 13.46 9.23
CA ILE A 353 -3.17 13.22 7.90
C ILE A 353 -3.93 12.09 7.22
N CYS A 354 -4.70 12.40 6.19
CA CYS A 354 -5.44 11.44 5.37
C CYS A 354 -5.29 11.78 3.88
N ASN A 355 -6.00 11.08 3.00
CA ASN A 355 -6.01 11.46 1.58
C ASN A 355 -7.43 11.54 1.02
N ARG A 356 -7.61 12.44 0.04
CA ARG A 356 -8.80 12.50 -0.79
C ARG A 356 -8.97 11.21 -1.60
N GLN A 357 -10.21 10.82 -1.89
CA GLN A 357 -10.53 9.58 -2.57
C GLN A 357 -11.70 9.71 -3.52
N LEU A 358 -11.50 9.30 -4.79
CA LEU A 358 -12.62 9.08 -5.71
C LEU A 358 -13.50 7.95 -5.19
N LEU A 359 -14.80 8.21 -5.15
CA LEU A 359 -15.80 7.23 -4.74
C LEU A 359 -16.58 6.70 -5.95
N PRO A 360 -17.16 5.50 -5.86
CA PRO A 360 -18.03 4.97 -6.91
C PRO A 360 -19.21 5.92 -7.18
N GLY A 361 -19.30 6.41 -8.42
CA GLY A 361 -20.30 7.39 -8.83
C GLY A 361 -19.78 8.81 -9.00
N ASP A 362 -18.62 9.17 -8.48
CA ASP A 362 -18.06 10.53 -8.57
C ASP A 362 -17.93 11.02 -10.01
N ILE A 363 -17.44 10.20 -10.93
CA ILE A 363 -17.29 10.58 -12.34
C ILE A 363 -18.66 10.91 -12.96
N LYS A 364 -19.69 10.12 -12.65
CA LYS A 364 -21.07 10.41 -13.12
C LYS A 364 -21.63 11.69 -12.50
N ALA A 365 -21.18 12.05 -11.29
CA ALA A 365 -21.53 13.29 -10.62
C ALA A 365 -20.68 14.50 -11.07
N GLY A 366 -19.82 14.33 -12.10
CA GLY A 366 -18.95 15.39 -12.63
C GLY A 366 -17.71 15.68 -11.79
N ARG A 367 -17.38 14.83 -10.82
CA ARG A 367 -16.20 14.97 -9.97
C ARG A 367 -14.96 14.32 -10.59
N ASN A 368 -13.80 14.67 -10.08
CA ASN A 368 -12.51 14.16 -10.54
C ASN A 368 -11.57 13.92 -9.34
N TYR A 369 -10.36 13.42 -9.59
CA TYR A 369 -9.41 13.09 -8.54
C TYR A 369 -8.90 14.29 -7.71
N ARG A 370 -9.01 15.54 -8.22
CA ARG A 370 -8.64 16.76 -7.48
C ARG A 370 -9.75 17.18 -6.53
N HIS A 371 -10.99 17.00 -6.95
CA HIS A 371 -12.21 17.36 -6.23
C HIS A 371 -13.16 16.16 -6.14
N PRO A 372 -12.73 15.05 -5.46
CA PRO A 372 -13.57 13.87 -5.30
C PRO A 372 -14.61 14.07 -4.22
N GLY A 373 -15.61 13.18 -4.15
CA GLY A 373 -16.63 13.20 -3.10
C GLY A 373 -16.15 12.72 -1.75
N GLY A 374 -15.03 12.00 -1.68
CA GLY A 374 -14.64 11.31 -0.46
C GLY A 374 -13.24 11.55 0.06
N ILE A 375 -13.03 11.05 1.26
CA ILE A 375 -11.73 10.83 1.88
C ILE A 375 -11.55 9.35 2.22
N ARG A 376 -10.29 8.90 2.26
CA ARG A 376 -9.91 7.56 2.69
C ARG A 376 -9.02 7.65 3.92
N LEU A 377 -9.35 6.86 4.93
CA LEU A 377 -8.64 6.74 6.18
C LEU A 377 -8.07 5.32 6.29
N GLY A 378 -6.89 5.18 6.89
CA GLY A 378 -6.24 3.89 7.12
C GLY A 378 -5.79 3.75 8.56
N THR A 379 -5.90 2.55 9.12
CA THR A 379 -5.58 2.29 10.52
C THR A 379 -4.29 1.49 10.73
N ALA A 380 -3.55 1.20 9.66
CA ALA A 380 -2.32 0.39 9.75
C ALA A 380 -1.26 1.06 10.65
N GLU A 381 -0.95 2.33 10.39
CA GLU A 381 0.10 3.06 11.09
C GLU A 381 -0.29 3.41 12.53
N VAL A 382 -1.50 3.90 12.76
CA VAL A 382 -1.99 4.18 14.13
C VAL A 382 -2.03 2.92 15.00
N THR A 383 -2.30 1.74 14.40
CA THR A 383 -2.19 0.45 15.09
C THR A 383 -0.75 0.11 15.44
N ARG A 384 0.18 0.36 14.51
CA ARG A 384 1.63 0.17 14.73
C ARG A 384 2.17 1.09 15.83
N LEU A 385 1.53 2.24 16.05
CA LEU A 385 1.80 3.17 17.15
C LEU A 385 1.11 2.78 18.49
N GLY A 386 0.39 1.66 18.51
CA GLY A 386 -0.24 1.12 19.74
C GLY A 386 -1.67 1.55 20.00
N MET A 387 -2.30 2.33 19.12
CA MET A 387 -3.70 2.75 19.27
C MET A 387 -4.67 1.58 19.17
N LYS A 388 -5.78 1.65 19.88
CA LYS A 388 -6.83 0.64 19.99
C LYS A 388 -8.20 1.24 19.64
N GLU A 389 -9.26 0.42 19.73
CA GLU A 389 -10.62 0.78 19.36
C GLU A 389 -11.16 2.03 20.07
N HIS A 390 -10.80 2.26 21.34
CA HIS A 390 -11.24 3.46 22.08
C HIS A 390 -10.58 4.74 21.55
N ASP A 391 -9.31 4.65 21.10
CA ASP A 391 -8.60 5.79 20.52
C ASP A 391 -9.20 6.18 19.15
N MET A 392 -9.80 5.22 18.44
CA MET A 392 -10.50 5.47 17.17
C MET A 392 -11.74 6.35 17.36
N ARG A 393 -12.40 6.30 18.52
CA ARG A 393 -13.51 7.18 18.86
C ARG A 393 -13.04 8.63 19.07
N ASP A 394 -11.91 8.80 19.74
CA ASP A 394 -11.29 10.12 19.93
C ASP A 394 -10.90 10.72 18.57
N ILE A 395 -10.32 9.91 17.69
CA ILE A 395 -9.95 10.31 16.31
C ILE A 395 -11.21 10.72 15.52
N ALA A 396 -12.29 9.94 15.59
CA ALA A 396 -13.54 10.24 14.90
C ALA A 396 -14.14 11.57 15.40
N GLU A 397 -14.05 11.86 16.70
CA GLU A 397 -14.51 13.12 17.26
C GLU A 397 -13.66 14.30 16.79
N PHE A 398 -12.34 14.19 16.72
CA PHE A 398 -11.49 15.23 16.12
C PHE A 398 -11.87 15.50 14.67
N ILE A 399 -12.09 14.44 13.88
CA ILE A 399 -12.53 14.58 12.46
C ILE A 399 -13.87 15.30 12.39
N LYS A 400 -14.84 14.95 13.24
CA LYS A 400 -16.17 15.61 13.30
C LYS A 400 -16.04 17.10 13.59
N ARG A 401 -15.28 17.47 14.62
CA ARG A 401 -15.07 18.86 15.03
C ARG A 401 -14.50 19.71 13.90
N VAL A 402 -13.54 19.16 13.12
CA VAL A 402 -13.01 19.85 11.92
C VAL A 402 -14.05 19.93 10.81
N VAL A 403 -14.67 18.79 10.46
CA VAL A 403 -15.45 18.67 9.22
C VAL A 403 -16.89 19.13 9.36
N ILE A 404 -17.56 18.82 10.47
CA ILE A 404 -18.98 19.11 10.71
C ILE A 404 -19.12 20.38 11.53
N ASP A 405 -18.45 20.45 12.67
CA ASP A 405 -18.62 21.55 13.63
C ASP A 405 -17.85 22.81 13.21
N LYS A 406 -16.89 22.68 12.27
CA LYS A 406 -16.07 23.78 11.72
C LYS A 406 -15.32 24.57 12.81
N GLU A 407 -14.84 23.86 13.82
CA GLU A 407 -14.01 24.44 14.88
C GLU A 407 -12.65 24.91 14.33
N ASP A 408 -11.97 25.77 15.09
CA ASP A 408 -10.66 26.28 14.73
C ASP A 408 -9.62 25.16 14.63
N THR A 409 -9.05 24.94 13.44
CA THR A 409 -8.10 23.87 13.16
C THR A 409 -6.81 23.99 13.98
N ALA A 410 -6.37 25.21 14.32
CA ALA A 410 -5.17 25.41 15.13
C ALA A 410 -5.38 24.91 16.59
N SER A 411 -6.55 25.17 17.16
CA SER A 411 -6.90 24.65 18.48
C SER A 411 -6.95 23.12 18.49
N ILE A 412 -7.59 22.52 17.48
CA ILE A 412 -7.64 21.06 17.35
C ILE A 412 -6.24 20.47 17.15
N ALA A 413 -5.36 21.11 16.38
CA ALA A 413 -3.98 20.66 16.17
C ALA A 413 -3.19 20.54 17.48
N GLU A 414 -3.40 21.45 18.43
CA GLU A 414 -2.77 21.36 19.75
C GLU A 414 -3.33 20.20 20.59
N GLU A 415 -4.64 19.97 20.55
CA GLU A 415 -5.26 18.81 21.22
C GLU A 415 -4.81 17.49 20.60
N VAL A 416 -4.71 17.40 19.27
CA VAL A 416 -4.17 16.26 18.54
C VAL A 416 -2.72 16.01 18.94
N ALA A 417 -1.90 17.05 19.02
CA ALA A 417 -0.51 16.94 19.46
C ALA A 417 -0.40 16.41 20.90
N GLU A 418 -1.29 16.85 21.81
CA GLU A 418 -1.34 16.32 23.17
C GLU A 418 -1.79 14.86 23.21
N PHE A 419 -2.83 14.50 22.44
CA PHE A 419 -3.28 13.12 22.27
C PHE A 419 -2.15 12.21 21.79
N ARG A 420 -1.35 12.66 20.82
CA ARG A 420 -0.25 11.89 20.22
C ARG A 420 0.92 11.60 21.15
N LYS A 421 1.13 12.38 22.22
CA LYS A 421 2.20 12.12 23.20
C LYS A 421 2.14 10.73 23.82
N ARG A 422 0.97 10.11 23.87
CA ARG A 422 0.77 8.74 24.39
C ARG A 422 1.23 7.64 23.44
N PHE A 423 1.50 7.96 22.17
CA PHE A 423 1.68 7.00 21.08
C PHE A 423 2.94 7.30 20.27
N GLN A 424 4.11 7.24 20.93
CA GLN A 424 5.40 7.55 20.31
C GLN A 424 6.25 6.31 20.03
N SER A 425 5.85 5.11 20.46
CA SER A 425 6.60 3.87 20.29
C SER A 425 6.06 3.02 19.14
N VAL A 426 6.95 2.25 18.49
CA VAL A 426 6.56 1.25 17.50
C VAL A 426 6.26 -0.06 18.20
N HIS A 427 5.06 -0.62 17.96
CA HIS A 427 4.62 -1.92 18.47
C HIS A 427 4.77 -3.03 17.43
N TYR A 428 4.54 -4.28 17.83
CA TYR A 428 4.63 -5.47 16.96
C TYR A 428 6.01 -5.66 16.33
N THR A 429 7.06 -5.43 17.11
CA THR A 429 8.48 -5.61 16.78
C THR A 429 9.19 -6.31 17.91
N PHE A 430 10.33 -6.98 17.64
CA PHE A 430 11.12 -7.66 18.66
C PHE A 430 11.74 -6.69 19.69
N ASP A 431 11.92 -5.45 19.33
CA ASP A 431 12.55 -4.43 20.17
C ASP A 431 11.55 -3.54 20.94
N ALA A 432 10.25 -3.88 20.93
CA ALA A 432 9.20 -3.01 21.50
C ALA A 432 9.42 -2.65 22.98
N GLU A 433 9.96 -3.58 23.79
CA GLU A 433 10.18 -3.37 25.22
C GLU A 433 11.51 -2.67 25.54
N ASN A 434 12.49 -2.70 24.63
CA ASN A 434 13.85 -2.19 24.82
C ASN A 434 14.17 -0.97 23.97
N ASN A 435 13.17 -0.42 23.29
CA ASN A 435 13.38 0.60 22.28
C ASN A 435 13.53 1.98 22.92
N SER A 436 14.73 2.54 22.90
CA SER A 436 15.01 3.92 23.30
C SER A 436 14.72 4.95 22.19
N ILE A 437 14.29 4.48 21.00
CA ILE A 437 14.06 5.32 19.83
C ILE A 437 12.55 5.42 19.61
N GLU A 438 12.03 6.64 19.60
CA GLU A 438 10.63 6.90 19.25
C GLU A 438 10.36 6.64 17.77
N ALA A 439 9.10 6.38 17.41
CA ALA A 439 8.66 6.02 16.07
C ALA A 439 9.15 6.99 14.98
N TYR A 440 9.08 8.29 15.26
CA TYR A 440 9.45 9.34 14.32
C TYR A 440 10.76 10.05 14.67
N ASP A 441 11.62 9.45 15.50
CA ASP A 441 12.94 10.03 15.77
C ASP A 441 13.76 10.15 14.49
N TYR A 442 14.34 11.35 14.28
CA TYR A 442 15.25 11.58 13.20
C TYR A 442 16.65 11.04 13.55
N ILE A 443 17.08 9.99 12.85
CA ILE A 443 18.44 9.43 13.03
C ILE A 443 19.44 10.31 12.28
N SER A 444 20.14 11.17 13.02
CA SER A 444 21.18 12.03 12.45
C SER A 444 22.52 11.30 12.38
N LEU A 445 23.04 11.10 11.18
CA LEU A 445 24.38 10.57 10.93
C LEU A 445 25.44 11.68 10.80
N VAL A 446 25.02 12.94 10.74
CA VAL A 446 25.91 14.11 10.60
C VAL A 446 25.60 15.16 11.65
N ASN A 447 26.65 15.79 12.19
CA ASN A 447 26.53 16.85 13.17
C ASN A 447 26.56 18.19 12.44
N ILE A 448 25.41 18.88 12.32
CA ILE A 448 25.30 20.17 11.64
C ILE A 448 25.62 21.35 12.60
N ASN A 449 25.79 21.07 13.89
CA ASN A 449 26.05 22.10 14.91
C ASN A 449 27.56 22.37 15.09
N LYS A 450 28.28 22.51 13.97
CA LYS A 450 29.64 23.04 14.00
C LYS A 450 29.80 24.14 12.97
#